data_8e1d7075988a5fa79b50dd771bfe6391
#
_entry.id   8e1d7075988a5fa79b50dd771bfe6391
#
_cell.length_a   1.000
_cell.length_b   1.000
_cell.length_c   1.000
_cell.angle_alpha   90.00
_cell.angle_beta   90.00
_cell.angle_gamma   90.00
#
_symmetry.space_group_name_H-M   'P 1'
#
loop_
_entity.id
_entity.type
_entity.pdbx_description
1 polymer ?
#
loop_
_entity_poly.entity_id
_entity_poly.type
_entity_poly.pdbx_seq_one_letter_code
_entity_poly.pdbx_strand_id
1 'polypeptide(L)'
;SSSITGTLTLKNSTETVLDGALTTSNVFTVVLPTPVSGKVNESILIFKIGASLPTIIQPSGIVWRGKVPVLAINTSWTIVYEQINTTGSTYEIWATAVKNV
;
A
#
# COMPACT_ATOMS: atom_id res chain seq x y z
N SER A 1 -3.12 -18.66 -4.42
CA SER A 1 -2.29 -17.74 -3.65
C SER A 1 -1.50 -16.81 -4.57
N SER A 2 -1.09 -15.68 -4.05
CA SER A 2 -0.26 -14.74 -4.80
C SER A 2 1.20 -15.21 -4.81
N SER A 3 1.91 -14.97 -5.91
CA SER A 3 3.33 -15.27 -6.03
C SER A 3 4.22 -14.04 -5.82
N ILE A 4 3.66 -12.91 -5.38
CA ILE A 4 4.41 -11.68 -5.26
C ILE A 4 5.51 -11.76 -4.20
N THR A 5 6.73 -11.37 -4.57
CA THR A 5 7.88 -11.23 -3.68
C THR A 5 8.71 -10.04 -4.16
N GLY A 6 9.63 -9.58 -3.30
CA GLY A 6 10.56 -8.51 -3.65
C GLY A 6 9.94 -7.13 -3.58
N THR A 7 9.72 -6.49 -4.72
CA THR A 7 9.23 -5.11 -4.77
C THR A 7 7.92 -5.03 -5.54
N LEU A 8 6.95 -4.34 -4.96
CA LEU A 8 5.70 -4.01 -5.63
C LEU A 8 5.67 -2.49 -5.87
N THR A 9 5.82 -2.09 -7.13
CA THR A 9 5.76 -0.68 -7.50
C THR A 9 4.34 -0.31 -7.90
N LEU A 10 3.74 0.61 -7.17
CA LEU A 10 2.40 1.12 -7.47
C LEU A 10 2.47 2.19 -8.55
N LYS A 11 1.35 2.44 -9.20
CA LYS A 11 1.22 3.44 -10.24
C LYS A 11 0.29 4.55 -9.79
N ASN A 12 0.59 5.77 -10.23
CA ASN A 12 -0.23 6.93 -9.92
C ASN A 12 -1.62 6.81 -10.56
N SER A 13 -2.65 7.20 -9.81
CA SER A 13 -4.05 7.19 -10.25
C SER A 13 -4.54 5.81 -10.69
N THR A 14 -3.99 4.76 -10.08
CA THR A 14 -4.27 3.39 -10.48
C THR A 14 -4.54 2.51 -9.26
N GLU A 15 -5.53 1.64 -9.38
CA GLU A 15 -5.76 0.58 -8.41
C GLU A 15 -4.91 -0.64 -8.78
N THR A 16 -4.13 -1.12 -7.84
CA THR A 16 -3.39 -2.37 -7.99
C THR A 16 -4.07 -3.42 -7.13
N VAL A 17 -4.64 -4.43 -7.77
CA VAL A 17 -5.29 -5.54 -7.09
C VAL A 17 -4.37 -6.75 -7.16
N LEU A 18 -3.95 -7.26 -6.00
CA LEU A 18 -3.13 -8.46 -5.96
C LEU A 18 -4.02 -9.68 -6.12
N ASP A 19 -3.65 -10.53 -7.09
CA ASP A 19 -4.39 -11.75 -7.39
C ASP A 19 -4.07 -12.83 -6.37
N GLY A 20 -5.11 -13.45 -5.82
CA GLY A 20 -4.98 -14.50 -4.82
C GLY A 20 -4.68 -13.98 -3.43
N ALA A 21 -4.74 -14.88 -2.47
CA ALA A 21 -4.52 -14.56 -1.06
C ALA A 21 -3.02 -14.52 -0.73
N LEU A 22 -2.62 -13.53 0.07
CA LEU A 22 -1.25 -13.42 0.57
C LEU A 22 -1.06 -14.34 1.78
N THR A 23 0.12 -14.91 1.88
CA THR A 23 0.51 -15.80 2.99
C THR A 23 1.93 -15.47 3.45
N THR A 24 2.47 -16.27 4.38
CA THR A 24 3.85 -16.07 4.87
C THR A 24 4.92 -16.16 3.78
N SER A 25 4.63 -16.79 2.65
CA SER A 25 5.59 -16.82 1.53
C SER A 25 5.64 -15.51 0.76
N ASN A 26 4.72 -14.59 1.00
CA ASN A 26 4.71 -13.29 0.35
C ASN A 26 5.44 -12.27 1.23
N VAL A 27 6.63 -11.87 0.79
CA VAL A 27 7.46 -10.85 1.44
C VAL A 27 7.79 -9.81 0.39
N PHE A 28 7.28 -8.60 0.53
CA PHE A 28 7.51 -7.57 -0.47
C PHE A 28 7.49 -6.17 0.13
N THR A 29 8.16 -5.26 -0.58
CA THR A 29 8.23 -3.84 -0.25
C THR A 29 7.32 -3.07 -1.20
N VAL A 30 6.45 -2.24 -0.67
CA VAL A 30 5.60 -1.35 -1.47
C VAL A 30 6.43 -0.12 -1.82
N VAL A 31 6.50 0.19 -3.11
CA VAL A 31 7.19 1.36 -3.63
C VAL A 31 6.17 2.24 -4.33
N LEU A 32 6.15 3.51 -3.97
CA LEU A 32 5.26 4.49 -4.59
C LEU A 32 5.91 5.09 -5.84
N PRO A 33 5.10 5.54 -6.81
CA PRO A 33 5.63 6.19 -8.00
C PRO A 33 6.24 7.54 -7.65
N THR A 34 7.09 8.06 -8.54
CA THR A 34 7.63 9.42 -8.40
C THR A 34 6.48 10.43 -8.45
N PRO A 35 6.32 11.28 -7.44
CA PRO A 35 5.22 12.24 -7.41
C PRO A 35 5.41 13.34 -8.44
N VAL A 36 4.30 13.83 -8.98
CA VAL A 36 4.29 14.98 -9.88
C VAL A 36 4.23 16.24 -9.03
N SER A 37 5.16 17.17 -9.28
CA SER A 37 5.25 18.41 -8.52
C SER A 37 3.96 19.24 -8.61
N GLY A 38 3.56 19.80 -7.48
CA GLY A 38 2.36 20.65 -7.39
C GLY A 38 1.04 19.90 -7.44
N LYS A 39 1.04 18.58 -7.30
CA LYS A 39 -0.16 17.76 -7.38
C LYS A 39 -0.21 16.76 -6.23
N VAL A 40 -1.43 16.33 -5.91
CA VAL A 40 -1.65 15.16 -5.06
C VAL A 40 -1.65 13.93 -5.96
N ASN A 41 -0.78 12.98 -5.65
CA ASN A 41 -0.68 11.74 -6.39
C ASN A 41 -1.24 10.61 -5.53
N GLU A 42 -2.18 9.85 -6.09
CA GLU A 42 -2.87 8.79 -5.35
C GLU A 42 -2.56 7.44 -5.96
N SER A 43 -2.25 6.47 -5.12
CA SER A 43 -2.07 5.06 -5.51
C SER A 43 -2.88 4.19 -4.56
N ILE A 44 -3.54 3.17 -5.09
CA ILE A 44 -4.42 2.32 -4.31
C ILE A 44 -3.93 0.88 -4.42
N LEU A 45 -3.81 0.21 -3.27
CA LEU A 45 -3.44 -1.19 -3.18
C LEU A 45 -4.58 -1.98 -2.53
N ILE A 46 -5.04 -3.01 -3.23
CA ILE A 46 -6.10 -3.89 -2.74
C ILE A 46 -5.54 -5.31 -2.65
N PHE A 47 -5.68 -5.93 -1.50
CA PHE A 47 -5.17 -7.29 -1.30
C PHE A 47 -6.00 -8.06 -0.30
N LYS A 48 -5.85 -9.39 -0.36
CA LYS A 48 -6.51 -10.33 0.55
C LYS A 48 -5.44 -11.11 1.29
N ILE A 49 -5.64 -11.31 2.59
CA ILE A 49 -4.77 -12.14 3.42
C ILE A 49 -5.43 -13.51 3.61
N GLY A 50 -4.65 -14.56 3.39
CA GLY A 50 -5.12 -15.93 3.54
C GLY A 50 -4.93 -16.47 4.95
N ALA A 51 -4.53 -17.75 5.06
CA ALA A 51 -4.46 -18.47 6.33
C ALA A 51 -3.23 -18.11 7.18
N SER A 52 -2.30 -17.34 6.65
CA SER A 52 -1.11 -16.87 7.37
C SER A 52 -0.77 -15.44 6.95
N LEU A 53 0.02 -14.75 7.77
CA LEU A 53 0.31 -13.33 7.54
C LEU A 53 1.49 -13.12 6.61
N PRO A 54 1.32 -12.28 5.57
CA PRO A 54 2.44 -11.86 4.73
C PRO A 54 3.30 -10.84 5.47
N THR A 55 4.49 -10.58 4.92
CA THR A 55 5.32 -9.47 5.34
C THR A 55 5.23 -8.38 4.28
N ILE A 56 4.59 -7.27 4.62
CA ILE A 56 4.44 -6.13 3.73
C ILE A 56 5.24 -4.97 4.33
N ILE A 57 6.29 -4.57 3.64
CA ILE A 57 7.12 -3.45 4.07
C ILE A 57 6.57 -2.19 3.42
N GLN A 58 6.06 -1.30 4.24
CA GLN A 58 5.46 -0.05 3.77
C GLN A 58 6.53 0.98 3.39
N PRO A 59 6.20 1.95 2.53
CA PRO A 59 7.13 3.04 2.23
C PRO A 59 7.52 3.79 3.50
N SER A 60 8.77 4.23 3.59
CA SER A 60 9.23 5.00 4.74
C SER A 60 8.59 6.38 4.77
N GLY A 61 8.40 6.92 5.96
CA GLY A 61 7.84 8.26 6.14
C GLY A 61 6.33 8.36 6.02
N ILE A 62 5.62 7.23 6.00
CA ILE A 62 4.16 7.24 5.95
C ILE A 62 3.57 7.84 7.23
N VAL A 63 2.58 8.70 7.04
CA VAL A 63 1.70 9.16 8.11
C VAL A 63 0.33 8.52 7.89
N TRP A 64 -0.10 7.70 8.83
CA TRP A 64 -1.39 7.04 8.74
C TRP A 64 -2.51 7.99 9.14
N ARG A 65 -3.52 8.08 8.29
CA ARG A 65 -4.76 8.78 8.63
C ARG A 65 -5.66 7.81 9.39
N GLY A 66 -5.93 8.11 10.65
CA GLY A 66 -6.66 7.21 11.51
C GLY A 66 -5.75 6.17 12.14
N LYS A 67 -6.20 4.93 12.21
CA LYS A 67 -5.44 3.87 12.86
C LYS A 67 -4.44 3.22 11.91
N VAL A 68 -3.26 2.91 12.44
CA VAL A 68 -2.33 2.03 11.75
C VAL A 68 -3.01 0.67 11.57
N PRO A 69 -3.01 0.10 10.35
CA PRO A 69 -3.71 -1.16 10.13
C PRO A 69 -3.04 -2.30 10.90
N VAL A 70 -3.88 -3.10 11.57
CA VAL A 70 -3.45 -4.34 12.20
C VAL A 70 -3.94 -5.48 11.31
N LEU A 71 -3.03 -6.03 10.52
CA LEU A 71 -3.38 -7.08 9.56
C LEU A 71 -3.69 -8.39 10.30
N ALA A 72 -4.69 -9.10 9.84
CA ALA A 72 -5.12 -10.37 10.42
C ALA A 72 -5.38 -11.38 9.31
N ILE A 73 -5.28 -12.66 9.64
CA ILE A 73 -5.59 -13.74 8.68
C ILE A 73 -7.05 -13.66 8.23
N ASN A 74 -7.30 -14.10 7.01
CA ASN A 74 -8.63 -14.16 6.40
C ASN A 74 -9.33 -12.79 6.34
N THR A 75 -8.57 -11.73 6.11
CA THR A 75 -9.09 -10.37 5.95
C THR A 75 -8.70 -9.80 4.60
N SER A 76 -9.44 -8.80 4.16
CA SER A 76 -9.18 -8.10 2.90
C SER A 76 -9.05 -6.61 3.18
N TRP A 77 -8.14 -5.94 2.48
CA TRP A 77 -7.77 -4.55 2.77
C TRP A 77 -7.67 -3.71 1.51
N THR A 78 -8.00 -2.44 1.65
CA THR A 78 -7.72 -1.41 0.67
C THR A 78 -6.87 -0.35 1.36
N ILE A 79 -5.71 -0.04 0.77
CA ILE A 79 -4.84 1.02 1.28
C ILE A 79 -4.72 2.09 0.20
N VAL A 80 -5.05 3.32 0.55
CA VAL A 80 -4.92 4.48 -0.32
C VAL A 80 -3.70 5.27 0.12
N TYR A 81 -2.73 5.43 -0.78
CA TYR A 81 -1.53 6.23 -0.54
C TYR A 81 -1.67 7.55 -1.27
N GLU A 82 -1.43 8.64 -0.56
CA GLU A 82 -1.44 9.98 -1.14
C GLU A 82 -0.08 10.63 -0.95
N GLN A 83 0.53 11.06 -2.05
CA GLN A 83 1.77 11.82 -2.01
C GLN A 83 1.43 13.28 -2.27
N ILE A 84 1.63 14.12 -1.25
CA ILE A 84 1.28 15.54 -1.29
C ILE A 84 2.56 16.34 -1.38
N ASN A 85 2.76 17.01 -2.52
CA ASN A 85 3.93 17.84 -2.73
C ASN A 85 3.59 19.27 -2.33
N THR A 86 4.02 19.67 -1.14
CA THR A 86 3.70 20.99 -0.57
C THR A 86 4.76 22.04 -0.84
N THR A 87 5.99 21.63 -1.17
CA THR A 87 7.11 22.59 -1.25
C THR A 87 8.00 22.41 -2.47
N GLY A 88 7.56 21.72 -3.48
CA GLY A 88 8.32 21.50 -4.71
C GLY A 88 9.32 20.35 -4.64
N SER A 89 10.22 20.32 -3.69
CA SER A 89 11.23 19.27 -3.57
C SER A 89 10.92 18.24 -2.47
N THR A 90 10.04 18.57 -1.55
CA THR A 90 9.62 17.67 -0.48
C THR A 90 8.14 17.35 -0.58
N TYR A 91 7.77 16.15 -0.19
CA TYR A 91 6.38 15.73 -0.19
C TYR A 91 6.09 14.87 1.03
N GLU A 92 4.84 14.89 1.44
CA GLU A 92 4.34 14.04 2.51
C GLU A 92 3.65 12.83 1.94
N ILE A 93 3.76 11.70 2.63
CA ILE A 93 3.07 10.46 2.26
C ILE A 93 2.03 10.17 3.33
N TRP A 94 0.77 10.24 2.92
CA TRP A 94 -0.36 9.89 3.78
C TRP A 94 -0.96 8.58 3.32
N ALA A 95 -1.38 7.75 4.26
CA ALA A 95 -2.02 6.49 3.93
C ALA A 95 -3.27 6.27 4.76
N THR A 96 -4.28 5.72 4.13
CA THR A 96 -5.53 5.33 4.77
C THR A 96 -5.77 3.85 4.48
N ALA A 97 -5.92 3.05 5.53
CA ALA A 97 -6.20 1.62 5.38
C ALA A 97 -7.63 1.33 5.81
N VAL A 98 -8.35 0.61 4.98
CA VAL A 98 -9.72 0.19 5.24
C VAL A 98 -9.81 -1.32 5.12
N LYS A 99 -10.30 -1.96 6.18
CA LYS A 99 -10.58 -3.39 6.12
C LYS A 99 -11.90 -3.59 5.35
N ASN A 100 -11.84 -4.38 4.30
CA ASN A 100 -13.01 -4.71 3.52
C ASN A 100 -13.83 -5.79 4.25
N VAL A 101 -15.10 -5.68 4.16
CA VAL A 101 -16.00 -6.62 4.80
C VAL A 101 -16.12 -7.91 4.03
#